data_b57b1b48467b9a3c558a7111fa26b34a
#
_entry.id   b57b1b48467b9a3c558a7111fa26b34a
#
_cell.length_a   1.000
_cell.length_b   1.000
_cell.length_c   1.000
_cell.angle_alpha   90.00
_cell.angle_beta   90.00
_cell.angle_gamma   90.00
#
_symmetry.space_group_name_H-M   'P 1'
#
loop_
_entity.id
_entity.type
_entity.pdbx_description
1 polymer ?
#
loop_
_entity_poly.entity_id
_entity_poly.type
_entity_poly.pdbx_seq_one_letter_code
_entity_poly.pdbx_strand_id
1 'polypeptide(L)'
;RSRGLGDVYKRQPYIQQLCNMLVKMGANIEGIGSNLLTISGVEKLNGATHTILPDMIEIGSWIGLAAMTKSEIRIKNVSWENLGQIPNTFRKLGIKILKEGDDMIIPSHNDGYEISNYIDGSILTISDAPWPGFSPDLISIVLVVATQARGSILVHQKMFESRLFFVDKLIDMGAKIILSDPHRASVIGLDFKSELKATVMSSPDIRAGIALLIAALSANGTSVIQNVEQIDRGYENIVKRLNQLGAEIERI
;
A
#
# COMPACT_ATOMS: atom_id res chain seq x y z
N ARG A 1 21.87 -9.76 22.05
CA ARG A 1 20.81 -10.34 21.20
C ARG A 1 19.60 -9.43 21.30
N SER A 2 19.36 -8.62 20.27
CA SER A 2 18.11 -7.86 20.15
C SER A 2 16.98 -8.83 19.80
N ARG A 3 16.10 -9.11 20.75
CA ARG A 3 14.81 -9.76 20.51
C ARG A 3 13.76 -8.64 20.40
N GLY A 4 13.35 -8.30 19.20
CA GLY A 4 12.39 -7.24 19.01
C GLY A 4 11.98 -7.11 17.54
N LEU A 5 11.35 -6.01 17.17
CA LEU A 5 10.89 -5.67 15.81
C LEU A 5 11.94 -5.94 14.71
N GLY A 6 13.24 -6.00 15.04
CA GLY A 6 14.30 -6.34 14.11
C GLY A 6 14.13 -7.69 13.40
N ASP A 7 13.51 -8.69 14.02
CA ASP A 7 13.28 -10.00 13.40
C ASP A 7 12.20 -9.95 12.32
N VAL A 8 11.26 -9.02 12.42
CA VAL A 8 10.16 -8.79 11.47
C VAL A 8 10.69 -8.21 10.15
N TYR A 9 11.70 -7.35 10.20
CA TYR A 9 12.19 -6.62 9.03
C TYR A 9 13.28 -7.36 8.26
N LYS A 10 14.05 -8.26 8.88
CA LYS A 10 15.19 -8.96 8.27
C LYS A 10 14.84 -9.74 6.99
N ARG A 11 13.59 -10.15 6.83
CA ARG A 11 13.12 -10.95 5.71
C ARG A 11 12.51 -10.11 4.57
N GLN A 12 12.35 -8.80 4.76
CA GLN A 12 11.77 -7.93 3.74
C GLN A 12 12.68 -7.81 2.51
N PRO A 13 12.11 -7.67 1.31
CA PRO A 13 12.87 -7.54 0.06
C PRO A 13 13.93 -6.44 0.10
N TYR A 14 13.66 -5.31 0.76
CA TYR A 14 14.63 -4.21 0.90
C TYR A 14 15.90 -4.61 1.67
N ILE A 15 15.73 -5.37 2.75
CA ILE A 15 16.88 -5.86 3.53
C ILE A 15 17.65 -6.92 2.75
N GLN A 16 16.93 -7.82 2.07
CA GLN A 16 17.57 -8.80 1.19
C GLN A 16 18.35 -8.10 0.07
N GLN A 17 17.77 -7.07 -0.55
CA GLN A 17 18.42 -6.25 -1.56
C GLN A 17 19.69 -5.60 -1.03
N LEU A 18 19.65 -4.97 0.14
CA LEU A 18 20.82 -4.36 0.78
C LEU A 18 21.91 -5.42 1.04
N CYS A 19 21.55 -6.57 1.61
CA CYS A 19 22.47 -7.65 1.86
C CYS A 19 23.11 -8.17 0.56
N ASN A 20 22.31 -8.38 -0.49
CA ASN A 20 22.79 -8.83 -1.79
C ASN A 20 23.72 -7.80 -2.45
N MET A 21 23.42 -6.51 -2.31
CA MET A 21 24.32 -5.44 -2.78
C MET A 21 25.65 -5.49 -2.03
N LEU A 22 25.63 -5.60 -0.70
CA LEU A 22 26.84 -5.67 0.11
C LEU A 22 27.66 -6.93 -0.19
N VAL A 23 27.02 -8.08 -0.42
CA VAL A 23 27.71 -9.32 -0.85
C VAL A 23 28.43 -9.12 -2.18
N LYS A 24 27.78 -8.46 -3.17
CA LYS A 24 28.43 -8.08 -4.44
C LYS A 24 29.64 -7.16 -4.22
N MET A 25 29.64 -6.36 -3.16
CA MET A 25 30.73 -5.49 -2.78
C MET A 25 31.83 -6.23 -2.02
N GLY A 26 31.65 -7.53 -1.68
CA GLY A 26 32.61 -8.37 -0.98
C GLY A 26 32.32 -8.62 0.49
N ALA A 27 31.14 -8.21 1.00
CA ALA A 27 30.72 -8.56 2.36
C ALA A 27 30.43 -10.07 2.48
N ASN A 28 30.71 -10.63 3.65
CA ASN A 28 30.36 -12.00 3.98
C ASN A 28 29.09 -12.02 4.84
N ILE A 29 27.94 -12.31 4.20
CA ILE A 29 26.60 -12.32 4.82
C ILE A 29 25.91 -13.63 4.49
N GLU A 30 25.54 -14.39 5.52
CA GLU A 30 24.78 -15.63 5.41
C GLU A 30 23.35 -15.45 5.94
N GLY A 31 22.43 -16.30 5.50
CA GLY A 31 21.05 -16.30 5.97
C GLY A 31 20.17 -15.20 5.39
N ILE A 32 20.54 -14.62 4.23
CA ILE A 32 19.73 -13.61 3.55
C ILE A 32 18.34 -14.18 3.24
N GLY A 33 17.27 -13.43 3.59
CA GLY A 33 15.90 -13.89 3.45
C GLY A 33 15.38 -14.73 4.62
N SER A 34 16.25 -15.10 5.57
CA SER A 34 15.85 -15.77 6.81
C SER A 34 15.67 -14.78 7.96
N ASN A 35 15.23 -15.27 9.11
CA ASN A 35 15.14 -14.48 10.35
C ASN A 35 16.48 -14.35 11.09
N LEU A 36 17.54 -14.99 10.60
CA LEU A 36 18.89 -14.93 11.17
C LEU A 36 19.89 -14.52 10.09
N LEU A 37 20.51 -13.37 10.25
CA LEU A 37 21.63 -12.92 9.43
C LEU A 37 22.92 -13.11 10.23
N THR A 38 23.89 -13.78 9.62
CA THR A 38 25.26 -13.87 10.14
C THR A 38 26.16 -13.02 9.26
N ILE A 39 26.82 -12.02 9.86
CA ILE A 39 27.69 -11.09 9.15
C ILE A 39 29.10 -11.24 9.71
N SER A 40 30.02 -11.64 8.85
CA SER A 40 31.44 -11.68 9.16
C SER A 40 32.12 -10.42 8.62
N GLY A 41 32.81 -9.70 9.48
CA GLY A 41 33.52 -8.49 9.10
C GLY A 41 34.57 -8.74 8.03
N VAL A 42 34.77 -7.77 7.14
CA VAL A 42 35.82 -7.77 6.10
C VAL A 42 36.63 -6.49 6.21
N GLU A 43 37.90 -6.52 5.77
CA GLU A 43 38.77 -5.34 5.86
C GLU A 43 38.28 -4.17 5.02
N LYS A 44 37.71 -4.46 3.83
CA LYS A 44 37.18 -3.42 2.93
C LYS A 44 36.07 -3.98 2.05
N LEU A 45 35.21 -3.09 1.56
CA LEU A 45 34.24 -3.35 0.50
C LEU A 45 34.74 -2.76 -0.82
N ASN A 46 34.40 -3.41 -1.93
CA ASN A 46 34.73 -2.97 -3.29
C ASN A 46 33.50 -2.28 -3.92
N GLY A 47 33.70 -1.65 -5.09
CA GLY A 47 32.59 -1.17 -5.91
C GLY A 47 31.78 -2.34 -6.50
N ALA A 48 30.48 -2.14 -6.70
CA ALA A 48 29.63 -3.09 -7.39
C ALA A 48 28.54 -2.39 -8.18
N THR A 49 28.06 -3.03 -9.23
CA THR A 49 26.86 -2.62 -9.96
C THR A 49 25.67 -3.37 -9.39
N HIS A 50 24.64 -2.62 -9.00
CA HIS A 50 23.41 -3.17 -8.42
C HIS A 50 22.19 -2.44 -8.93
N THR A 51 21.15 -3.18 -9.33
CA THR A 51 19.86 -2.62 -9.71
C THR A 51 18.95 -2.61 -8.51
N ILE A 52 18.38 -1.45 -8.21
CA ILE A 52 17.42 -1.28 -7.10
C ILE A 52 16.07 -1.90 -7.49
N LEU A 53 15.44 -2.60 -6.53
CA LEU A 53 14.10 -3.14 -6.71
C LEU A 53 13.04 -2.03 -6.79
N PRO A 54 11.96 -2.25 -7.53
CA PRO A 54 10.81 -1.34 -7.48
C PRO A 54 10.21 -1.31 -6.07
N ASP A 55 9.65 -0.16 -5.70
CA ASP A 55 8.98 0.00 -4.39
C ASP A 55 7.62 -0.72 -4.39
N MET A 56 7.55 -1.83 -3.65
CA MET A 56 6.32 -2.63 -3.54
C MET A 56 5.18 -1.86 -2.86
N ILE A 57 5.48 -0.88 -2.01
CA ILE A 57 4.45 -0.05 -1.35
C ILE A 57 3.87 0.94 -2.34
N GLU A 58 4.71 1.55 -3.17
CA GLU A 58 4.24 2.41 -4.25
C GLU A 58 3.39 1.62 -5.25
N ILE A 59 3.81 0.40 -5.63
CA ILE A 59 3.02 -0.49 -6.50
C ILE A 59 1.63 -0.76 -5.89
N GLY A 60 1.56 -1.09 -4.60
CA GLY A 60 0.29 -1.28 -3.90
C GLY A 60 -0.60 -0.02 -3.91
N SER A 61 0.01 1.15 -3.80
CA SER A 61 -0.70 2.44 -3.86
C SER A 61 -1.28 2.69 -5.26
N TRP A 62 -0.54 2.37 -6.33
CA TRP A 62 -1.02 2.47 -7.71
C TRP A 62 -2.17 1.49 -8.01
N ILE A 63 -2.15 0.29 -7.42
CA ILE A 63 -3.29 -0.64 -7.51
C ILE A 63 -4.54 0.00 -6.89
N GLY A 64 -4.41 0.57 -5.69
CA GLY A 64 -5.51 1.26 -5.01
C GLY A 64 -6.01 2.47 -5.78
N LEU A 65 -5.12 3.28 -6.35
CA LEU A 65 -5.46 4.43 -7.18
C LEU A 65 -6.28 4.00 -8.40
N ALA A 66 -5.79 3.02 -9.16
CA ALA A 66 -6.50 2.52 -10.35
C ALA A 66 -7.92 2.06 -10.02
N ALA A 67 -8.08 1.31 -8.92
CA ALA A 67 -9.37 0.81 -8.48
C ALA A 67 -10.34 1.95 -8.12
N MET A 68 -9.88 2.91 -7.31
CA MET A 68 -10.69 4.02 -6.82
C MET A 68 -11.10 4.99 -7.93
N THR A 69 -10.20 5.26 -8.87
CA THR A 69 -10.47 6.16 -10.01
C THR A 69 -11.08 5.45 -11.22
N LYS A 70 -11.34 4.13 -11.13
CA LYS A 70 -11.82 3.28 -12.24
C LYS A 70 -10.95 3.37 -13.50
N SER A 71 -9.67 3.64 -13.33
CA SER A 71 -8.71 3.81 -14.43
C SER A 71 -8.03 2.49 -14.78
N GLU A 72 -7.62 2.34 -16.03
CA GLU A 72 -6.67 1.31 -16.41
C GLU A 72 -5.24 1.81 -16.20
N ILE A 73 -4.42 1.03 -15.49
CA ILE A 73 -3.01 1.38 -15.25
C ILE A 73 -2.13 0.17 -15.56
N ARG A 74 -1.03 0.40 -16.31
CA ARG A 74 0.07 -0.54 -16.47
C ARG A 74 1.26 -0.09 -15.61
N ILE A 75 1.66 -0.93 -14.66
CA ILE A 75 2.87 -0.73 -13.85
C ILE A 75 3.95 -1.64 -14.39
N LYS A 76 5.05 -1.04 -14.87
CA LYS A 76 6.15 -1.75 -15.52
C LYS A 76 7.16 -2.29 -14.51
N ASN A 77 7.72 -3.48 -14.80
CA ASN A 77 8.85 -4.08 -14.06
C ASN A 77 8.57 -4.17 -12.55
N VAL A 78 7.46 -4.79 -12.16
CA VAL A 78 7.01 -4.84 -10.75
C VAL A 78 7.78 -5.82 -9.87
N SER A 79 8.62 -6.70 -10.46
CA SER A 79 9.35 -7.74 -9.73
C SER A 79 8.41 -8.60 -8.88
N TRP A 80 7.58 -9.40 -9.56
CA TRP A 80 6.46 -10.16 -8.95
C TRP A 80 6.85 -10.98 -7.73
N GLU A 81 8.05 -11.57 -7.72
CA GLU A 81 8.56 -12.38 -6.62
C GLU A 81 8.77 -11.58 -5.33
N ASN A 82 8.90 -10.26 -5.44
CA ASN A 82 9.11 -9.34 -4.32
C ASN A 82 7.83 -8.64 -3.85
N LEU A 83 6.64 -8.97 -4.40
CA LEU A 83 5.37 -8.36 -4.00
C LEU A 83 4.67 -9.07 -2.83
N GLY A 84 5.08 -10.29 -2.47
CA GLY A 84 4.46 -11.07 -1.39
C GLY A 84 2.95 -11.20 -1.53
N GLN A 85 2.21 -10.83 -0.49
CA GLN A 85 0.75 -10.92 -0.47
C GLN A 85 0.02 -9.72 -1.10
N ILE A 86 0.73 -8.72 -1.61
CA ILE A 86 0.09 -7.50 -2.13
C ILE A 86 -0.95 -7.81 -3.21
N PRO A 87 -0.62 -8.51 -4.33
CA PRO A 87 -1.61 -8.78 -5.37
C PRO A 87 -2.80 -9.60 -4.86
N ASN A 88 -2.54 -10.59 -4.01
CA ASN A 88 -3.59 -11.47 -3.49
C ASN A 88 -4.56 -10.73 -2.55
N THR A 89 -4.04 -9.80 -1.74
CA THR A 89 -4.88 -9.00 -0.85
C THR A 89 -5.82 -8.09 -1.64
N PHE A 90 -5.33 -7.43 -2.68
CA PHE A 90 -6.19 -6.62 -3.54
C PHE A 90 -7.19 -7.46 -4.36
N ARG A 91 -6.81 -8.66 -4.81
CA ARG A 91 -7.78 -9.59 -5.45
C ARG A 91 -8.91 -9.99 -4.53
N LYS A 92 -8.67 -10.14 -3.22
CA LYS A 92 -9.74 -10.39 -2.23
C LYS A 92 -10.71 -9.21 -2.11
N LEU A 93 -10.27 -8.00 -2.40
CA LEU A 93 -11.14 -6.82 -2.50
C LEU A 93 -11.92 -6.76 -3.82
N GLY A 94 -11.72 -7.72 -4.74
CA GLY A 94 -12.35 -7.76 -6.05
C GLY A 94 -11.56 -7.07 -7.16
N ILE A 95 -10.35 -6.58 -6.88
CA ILE A 95 -9.53 -5.90 -7.88
C ILE A 95 -8.91 -6.92 -8.84
N LYS A 96 -9.18 -6.74 -10.13
CA LYS A 96 -8.56 -7.56 -11.19
C LYS A 96 -7.11 -7.10 -11.38
N ILE A 97 -6.20 -8.05 -11.31
CA ILE A 97 -4.76 -7.82 -11.52
C ILE A 97 -4.25 -8.85 -12.51
N LEU A 98 -3.78 -8.40 -13.65
CA LEU A 98 -3.25 -9.24 -14.72
C LEU A 98 -1.73 -9.15 -14.73
N LYS A 99 -1.08 -10.24 -15.12
CA LYS A 99 0.36 -10.34 -15.29
C LYS A 99 0.70 -10.45 -16.76
N GLU A 100 1.58 -9.56 -17.24
CA GLU A 100 2.10 -9.58 -18.59
C GLU A 100 3.63 -9.43 -18.56
N GLY A 101 4.35 -10.56 -18.63
CA GLY A 101 5.78 -10.58 -18.35
C GLY A 101 6.07 -10.17 -16.92
N ASP A 102 6.89 -9.11 -16.73
CA ASP A 102 7.13 -8.50 -15.41
C ASP A 102 6.26 -7.26 -15.17
N ASP A 103 5.36 -6.93 -16.10
CA ASP A 103 4.41 -5.83 -15.92
C ASP A 103 3.15 -6.30 -15.19
N MET A 104 2.52 -5.37 -14.48
CA MET A 104 1.21 -5.54 -13.85
C MET A 104 0.20 -4.63 -14.54
N ILE A 105 -0.94 -5.19 -14.93
CA ILE A 105 -2.05 -4.44 -15.51
C ILE A 105 -3.23 -4.49 -14.55
N ILE A 106 -3.72 -3.34 -14.17
CA ILE A 106 -4.97 -3.15 -13.44
C ILE A 106 -5.98 -2.61 -14.45
N PRO A 107 -6.92 -3.45 -14.96
CA PRO A 107 -7.93 -2.98 -15.88
C PRO A 107 -8.91 -2.04 -15.19
N SER A 108 -9.63 -1.24 -15.98
CA SER A 108 -10.69 -0.39 -15.47
C SER A 108 -11.78 -1.20 -14.76
N HIS A 109 -12.25 -0.69 -13.62
CA HIS A 109 -13.33 -1.29 -12.81
C HIS A 109 -14.62 -0.47 -12.94
N ASN A 110 -15.06 -0.18 -14.18
CA ASN A 110 -16.25 0.64 -14.45
C ASN A 110 -17.51 0.12 -13.78
N ASP A 111 -17.67 -1.21 -13.70
CA ASP A 111 -18.80 -1.88 -13.05
C ASP A 111 -18.63 -2.03 -11.53
N GLY A 112 -17.55 -1.44 -10.98
CA GLY A 112 -17.17 -1.61 -9.58
C GLY A 112 -16.41 -2.91 -9.33
N TYR A 113 -16.21 -3.23 -8.06
CA TYR A 113 -15.56 -4.45 -7.60
C TYR A 113 -16.20 -4.95 -6.31
N GLU A 114 -16.13 -6.27 -6.09
CA GLU A 114 -16.84 -6.94 -5.01
C GLU A 114 -15.86 -7.69 -4.10
N ILE A 115 -16.01 -7.47 -2.79
CA ILE A 115 -15.22 -8.13 -1.76
C ILE A 115 -15.54 -9.62 -1.72
N SER A 116 -14.53 -10.46 -1.78
CA SER A 116 -14.67 -11.91 -1.64
C SER A 116 -14.97 -12.26 -0.18
N ASN A 117 -16.14 -12.82 0.09
CA ASN A 117 -16.43 -13.38 1.41
C ASN A 117 -15.71 -14.72 1.63
N TYR A 118 -15.57 -15.15 2.88
CA TYR A 118 -15.16 -16.51 3.18
C TYR A 118 -16.25 -17.51 2.77
N ILE A 119 -15.87 -18.78 2.57
CA ILE A 119 -16.80 -19.86 2.14
C ILE A 119 -17.97 -20.02 3.09
N ASP A 120 -17.77 -19.76 4.38
CA ASP A 120 -18.80 -19.82 5.43
C ASP A 120 -19.67 -18.55 5.50
N GLY A 121 -19.47 -17.59 4.59
CA GLY A 121 -20.19 -16.32 4.55
C GLY A 121 -19.72 -15.28 5.58
N SER A 122 -18.69 -15.58 6.35
CA SER A 122 -18.14 -14.60 7.30
C SER A 122 -17.44 -13.44 6.59
N ILE A 123 -17.38 -12.29 7.27
CA ILE A 123 -16.80 -11.06 6.74
C ILE A 123 -15.29 -11.25 6.54
N LEU A 124 -14.80 -10.86 5.36
CA LEU A 124 -13.38 -10.86 5.06
C LEU A 124 -12.61 -10.02 6.07
N THR A 125 -11.60 -10.63 6.70
CA THR A 125 -10.65 -9.93 7.55
C THR A 125 -9.32 -9.77 6.84
N ILE A 126 -8.84 -8.53 6.70
CA ILE A 126 -7.51 -8.21 6.20
C ILE A 126 -6.68 -7.69 7.36
N SER A 127 -5.54 -8.35 7.61
CA SER A 127 -4.60 -7.93 8.65
C SER A 127 -3.18 -7.87 8.11
N ASP A 128 -2.40 -6.94 8.66
CA ASP A 128 -0.97 -6.88 8.44
C ASP A 128 -0.25 -8.00 9.17
N ALA A 129 0.90 -8.37 8.62
CA ALA A 129 1.78 -9.36 9.20
C ALA A 129 3.22 -9.15 8.70
N PRO A 130 4.23 -9.68 9.45
CA PRO A 130 5.61 -9.73 8.98
C PRO A 130 5.72 -10.39 7.61
N TRP A 131 6.68 -9.92 6.81
CA TRP A 131 6.97 -10.50 5.50
C TRP A 131 7.15 -12.05 5.58
N PRO A 132 6.57 -12.84 4.67
CA PRO A 132 5.88 -12.43 3.43
C PRO A 132 4.37 -12.10 3.58
N GLY A 133 3.92 -11.82 4.80
CA GLY A 133 2.55 -11.35 5.03
C GLY A 133 2.26 -9.98 4.40
N PHE A 134 1.04 -9.48 4.59
CA PHE A 134 0.63 -8.21 4.03
C PHE A 134 1.26 -7.04 4.80
N SER A 135 1.85 -6.10 4.06
CA SER A 135 2.55 -4.96 4.65
C SER A 135 1.62 -4.03 5.44
N PRO A 136 1.99 -3.64 6.67
CA PRO A 136 1.25 -2.65 7.44
C PRO A 136 1.15 -1.30 6.72
N ASP A 137 2.09 -0.99 5.85
CA ASP A 137 2.15 0.27 5.10
C ASP A 137 1.08 0.39 4.01
N LEU A 138 0.42 -0.69 3.64
CA LEU A 138 -0.68 -0.71 2.67
C LEU A 138 -2.07 -0.86 3.31
N ILE A 139 -2.18 -0.98 4.62
CA ILE A 139 -3.46 -1.07 5.32
C ILE A 139 -4.34 0.16 5.05
N SER A 140 -3.75 1.34 5.01
CA SER A 140 -4.47 2.58 4.69
C SER A 140 -5.05 2.58 3.27
N ILE A 141 -4.33 2.02 2.31
CA ILE A 141 -4.80 1.88 0.93
C ILE A 141 -5.97 0.87 0.86
N VAL A 142 -5.85 -0.27 1.55
CA VAL A 142 -6.93 -1.26 1.65
C VAL A 142 -8.20 -0.63 2.22
N LEU A 143 -8.09 0.18 3.27
CA LEU A 143 -9.23 0.90 3.85
C LEU A 143 -9.91 1.80 2.82
N VAL A 144 -9.15 2.62 2.10
CA VAL A 144 -9.70 3.52 1.07
C VAL A 144 -10.37 2.72 -0.05
N VAL A 145 -9.71 1.70 -0.58
CA VAL A 145 -10.27 0.85 -1.64
C VAL A 145 -11.57 0.18 -1.19
N ALA A 146 -11.63 -0.29 0.05
CA ALA A 146 -12.82 -0.93 0.59
C ALA A 146 -14.02 0.04 0.71
N THR A 147 -13.80 1.36 0.80
CA THR A 147 -14.90 2.33 0.90
C THR A 147 -15.83 2.32 -0.31
N GLN A 148 -15.33 1.96 -1.49
CA GLN A 148 -16.11 1.93 -2.73
C GLN A 148 -16.47 0.53 -3.19
N ALA A 149 -15.94 -0.52 -2.56
CA ALA A 149 -16.27 -1.91 -2.91
C ALA A 149 -17.74 -2.25 -2.64
N ARG A 150 -18.23 -3.29 -3.30
CA ARG A 150 -19.45 -3.99 -2.87
C ARG A 150 -19.08 -4.97 -1.75
N GLY A 151 -19.74 -4.86 -0.58
CA GLY A 151 -19.52 -5.72 0.57
C GLY A 151 -18.90 -5.01 1.76
N SER A 152 -18.39 -5.77 2.70
CA SER A 152 -17.80 -5.25 3.94
C SER A 152 -16.54 -6.00 4.31
N ILE A 153 -15.61 -5.31 4.96
CA ILE A 153 -14.39 -5.94 5.50
C ILE A 153 -14.15 -5.52 6.95
N LEU A 154 -13.44 -6.35 7.67
CA LEU A 154 -12.75 -5.99 8.89
C LEU A 154 -11.26 -5.80 8.59
N VAL A 155 -10.75 -4.63 8.85
CA VAL A 155 -9.30 -4.34 8.81
C VAL A 155 -8.75 -4.44 10.21
N HIS A 156 -7.69 -5.22 10.39
CA HIS A 156 -7.04 -5.39 11.68
C HIS A 156 -5.54 -5.10 11.56
N GLN A 157 -5.15 -3.94 12.03
CA GLN A 157 -3.75 -3.54 12.10
C GLN A 157 -3.10 -4.06 13.37
N LYS A 158 -2.19 -5.05 13.24
CA LYS A 158 -1.58 -5.77 14.36
C LYS A 158 -0.22 -5.23 14.76
N MET A 159 0.52 -4.66 13.80
CA MET A 159 1.94 -4.35 13.99
C MET A 159 2.21 -2.94 14.53
N PHE A 160 1.27 -2.02 14.38
CA PHE A 160 1.43 -0.63 14.82
C PHE A 160 0.17 -0.11 15.48
N GLU A 161 0.35 0.75 16.46
CA GLU A 161 -0.75 1.45 17.12
C GLU A 161 -1.11 2.73 16.36
N SER A 162 -2.36 3.15 16.50
CA SER A 162 -2.86 4.49 16.12
C SER A 162 -2.78 4.85 14.62
N ARG A 163 -2.42 3.93 13.72
CA ARG A 163 -2.37 4.21 12.28
C ARG A 163 -3.73 4.29 11.61
N LEU A 164 -4.81 3.92 12.29
CA LEU A 164 -6.18 3.97 11.75
C LEU A 164 -6.89 5.30 12.03
N PHE A 165 -6.32 6.23 12.77
CA PHE A 165 -6.99 7.47 13.14
C PHE A 165 -7.31 8.40 11.94
N PHE A 166 -6.64 8.23 10.80
CA PHE A 166 -6.96 8.99 9.60
C PHE A 166 -8.35 8.66 9.02
N VAL A 167 -8.99 7.58 9.47
CA VAL A 167 -10.32 7.16 8.98
C VAL A 167 -11.41 8.19 9.29
N ASP A 168 -11.20 9.07 10.29
CA ASP A 168 -12.09 10.21 10.55
C ASP A 168 -12.27 11.08 9.31
N LYS A 169 -11.19 11.30 8.55
CA LYS A 169 -11.23 12.05 7.29
C LYS A 169 -12.03 11.34 6.20
N LEU A 170 -11.92 10.02 6.13
CA LEU A 170 -12.73 9.23 5.19
C LEU A 170 -14.21 9.25 5.59
N ILE A 171 -14.53 9.25 6.89
CA ILE A 171 -15.89 9.40 7.39
C ILE A 171 -16.44 10.80 7.04
N ASP A 172 -15.63 11.86 7.20
CA ASP A 172 -15.99 13.22 6.78
C ASP A 172 -16.30 13.29 5.27
N MET A 173 -15.59 12.49 4.45
CA MET A 173 -15.84 12.32 3.02
C MET A 173 -17.10 11.49 2.70
N GLY A 174 -17.76 10.91 3.70
CA GLY A 174 -18.98 10.10 3.55
C GLY A 174 -18.75 8.59 3.52
N ALA A 175 -17.56 8.11 3.80
CA ALA A 175 -17.29 6.68 3.94
C ALA A 175 -18.00 6.08 5.17
N LYS A 176 -18.47 4.84 5.05
CA LYS A 176 -19.12 4.12 6.14
C LYS A 176 -18.07 3.23 6.85
N ILE A 177 -17.45 3.79 7.89
CA ILE A 177 -16.42 3.13 8.67
C ILE A 177 -16.79 3.16 10.13
N ILE A 178 -16.60 2.03 10.82
CA ILE A 178 -16.72 1.90 12.27
C ILE A 178 -15.33 1.58 12.82
N LEU A 179 -14.74 2.51 13.55
CA LEU A 179 -13.49 2.28 14.26
C LEU A 179 -13.81 1.62 15.61
N SER A 180 -13.55 0.32 15.71
CA SER A 180 -13.86 -0.46 16.92
C SER A 180 -12.87 -0.19 18.06
N ASP A 181 -11.60 -0.03 17.70
CA ASP A 181 -10.50 0.30 18.60
C ASP A 181 -9.31 0.84 17.76
N PRO A 182 -8.16 1.22 18.36
CA PRO A 182 -7.01 1.74 17.64
C PRO A 182 -6.43 0.80 16.55
N HIS A 183 -6.82 -0.47 16.58
CA HIS A 183 -6.29 -1.52 15.71
C HIS A 183 -7.30 -2.07 14.70
N ARG A 184 -8.62 -1.84 14.91
CA ARG A 184 -9.68 -2.48 14.13
C ARG A 184 -10.69 -1.49 13.59
N ALA A 185 -10.90 -1.56 12.28
CA ALA A 185 -11.92 -0.79 11.58
C ALA A 185 -12.75 -1.70 10.68
N SER A 186 -14.07 -1.61 10.80
CA SER A 186 -15.01 -2.23 9.87
C SER A 186 -15.40 -1.23 8.79
N VAL A 187 -15.24 -1.60 7.53
CA VAL A 187 -15.62 -0.78 6.38
C VAL A 187 -16.81 -1.40 5.69
N ILE A 188 -17.86 -0.62 5.47
CA ILE A 188 -19.02 -0.98 4.67
C ILE A 188 -18.90 -0.21 3.34
N GLY A 189 -18.63 -0.92 2.26
CA GLY A 189 -18.41 -0.31 0.96
C GLY A 189 -19.67 0.32 0.39
N LEU A 190 -19.48 1.38 -0.39
CA LEU A 190 -20.56 2.18 -0.98
C LEU A 190 -21.03 1.65 -2.34
N ASP A 191 -20.36 0.60 -2.88
CA ASP A 191 -20.69 -0.02 -4.19
C ASP A 191 -20.71 1.00 -5.35
N PHE A 192 -19.91 2.05 -5.24
CA PHE A 192 -19.93 3.20 -6.15
C PHE A 192 -21.33 3.82 -6.36
N LYS A 193 -22.31 3.48 -5.52
CA LYS A 193 -23.66 4.08 -5.55
C LYS A 193 -23.68 5.46 -4.92
N SER A 194 -22.69 5.74 -4.09
CA SER A 194 -22.44 7.05 -3.48
C SER A 194 -20.98 7.38 -3.62
N GLU A 195 -20.68 8.56 -4.12
CA GLU A 195 -19.31 9.05 -4.25
C GLU A 195 -18.81 9.62 -2.92
N LEU A 196 -17.51 9.53 -2.69
CA LEU A 196 -16.88 10.31 -1.64
C LEU A 196 -16.99 11.79 -1.97
N LYS A 197 -17.11 12.62 -0.96
CA LYS A 197 -17.21 14.08 -1.11
C LYS A 197 -15.87 14.73 -0.85
N ALA A 198 -15.59 15.78 -1.61
CA ALA A 198 -14.42 16.61 -1.38
C ALA A 198 -14.42 17.23 0.03
N THR A 199 -13.25 17.35 0.63
CA THR A 199 -13.07 17.97 1.95
C THR A 199 -11.68 18.57 2.09
N VAL A 200 -11.50 19.37 3.14
CA VAL A 200 -10.18 19.84 3.57
C VAL A 200 -9.63 18.89 4.61
N MET A 201 -8.41 18.37 4.39
CA MET A 201 -7.78 17.39 5.26
C MET A 201 -6.29 17.69 5.42
N SER A 202 -5.67 17.11 6.44
CA SER A 202 -4.23 17.20 6.66
C SER A 202 -3.63 15.80 6.61
N SER A 203 -2.50 15.66 5.92
CA SER A 203 -1.73 14.41 5.88
C SER A 203 -1.01 14.20 7.22
N PRO A 204 -1.35 13.17 8.01
CA PRO A 204 -0.68 12.93 9.29
C PRO A 204 0.69 12.28 9.13
N ASP A 205 0.85 11.46 8.09
CA ASP A 205 2.08 10.74 7.76
C ASP A 205 2.09 10.34 6.27
N ILE A 206 3.17 9.68 5.82
CA ILE A 206 3.36 9.23 4.43
C ILE A 206 2.22 8.30 3.99
N ARG A 207 1.84 7.33 4.81
CA ARG A 207 0.94 6.21 4.44
C ARG A 207 -0.53 6.62 4.46
N ALA A 208 -0.94 7.34 5.48
CA ALA A 208 -2.26 7.94 5.52
C ALA A 208 -2.39 9.04 4.45
N GLY A 209 -1.34 9.84 4.24
CA GLY A 209 -1.34 10.91 3.25
C GLY A 209 -1.60 10.42 1.83
N ILE A 210 -0.91 9.39 1.36
CA ILE A 210 -1.17 8.83 0.03
C ILE A 210 -2.57 8.20 -0.06
N ALA A 211 -3.06 7.57 1.01
CA ALA A 211 -4.41 7.03 1.05
C ALA A 211 -5.46 8.13 0.94
N LEU A 212 -5.29 9.24 1.64
CA LEU A 212 -6.16 10.42 1.54
C LEU A 212 -6.08 11.07 0.15
N LEU A 213 -4.90 11.11 -0.48
CA LEU A 213 -4.77 11.59 -1.86
C LEU A 213 -5.55 10.71 -2.85
N ILE A 214 -5.48 9.39 -2.71
CA ILE A 214 -6.24 8.45 -3.54
C ILE A 214 -7.76 8.65 -3.32
N ALA A 215 -8.20 8.81 -2.08
CA ALA A 215 -9.59 9.10 -1.76
C ALA A 215 -10.04 10.43 -2.39
N ALA A 216 -9.21 11.48 -2.29
CA ALA A 216 -9.49 12.80 -2.88
C ALA A 216 -9.62 12.74 -4.41
N LEU A 217 -8.75 11.99 -5.10
CA LEU A 217 -8.79 11.81 -6.56
C LEU A 217 -10.02 11.04 -7.05
N SER A 218 -10.66 10.28 -6.17
CA SER A 218 -11.92 9.56 -6.47
C SER A 218 -13.16 10.27 -5.98
N ALA A 219 -13.01 11.39 -5.27
CA ALA A 219 -14.14 12.13 -4.69
C ALA A 219 -14.75 13.10 -5.67
N ASN A 220 -16.03 13.42 -5.45
CA ASN A 220 -16.72 14.48 -6.19
C ASN A 220 -16.38 15.86 -5.61
N GLY A 221 -15.82 16.74 -6.44
CA GLY A 221 -15.42 18.11 -6.08
C GLY A 221 -13.93 18.25 -5.84
N THR A 222 -13.50 19.41 -5.34
CA THR A 222 -12.08 19.76 -5.10
C THR A 222 -11.74 19.59 -3.64
N SER A 223 -10.82 18.68 -3.34
CA SER A 223 -10.26 18.50 -1.99
C SER A 223 -8.99 19.31 -1.80
N VAL A 224 -8.74 19.74 -0.58
CA VAL A 224 -7.47 20.39 -0.18
C VAL A 224 -6.76 19.50 0.82
N ILE A 225 -5.51 19.16 0.52
CA ILE A 225 -4.66 18.36 1.41
C ILE A 225 -3.51 19.22 1.91
N GLN A 226 -3.48 19.43 3.20
CA GLN A 226 -2.41 20.15 3.90
C GLN A 226 -1.30 19.19 4.35
N ASN A 227 -0.12 19.71 4.70
CA ASN A 227 1.04 18.94 5.19
C ASN A 227 1.50 17.88 4.16
N VAL A 228 1.50 18.24 2.87
CA VAL A 228 1.78 17.32 1.75
C VAL A 228 3.23 16.87 1.67
N GLU A 229 4.15 17.59 2.32
CA GLU A 229 5.56 17.21 2.45
C GLU A 229 5.72 15.82 3.10
N GLN A 230 4.75 15.37 3.88
CA GLN A 230 4.75 14.00 4.40
C GLN A 230 4.61 12.96 3.27
N ILE A 231 3.81 13.26 2.24
CA ILE A 231 3.63 12.39 1.07
C ILE A 231 4.91 12.39 0.23
N ASP A 232 5.53 13.55 0.02
CA ASP A 232 6.75 13.70 -0.79
C ASP A 232 7.93 12.87 -0.27
N ARG A 233 7.98 12.58 1.02
CA ARG A 233 9.02 11.75 1.63
C ARG A 233 9.03 10.30 1.11
N GLY A 234 7.92 9.81 0.59
CA GLY A 234 7.78 8.44 0.11
C GLY A 234 7.37 8.31 -1.35
N TYR A 235 6.97 9.40 -1.99
CA TYR A 235 6.46 9.40 -3.37
C TYR A 235 7.07 10.54 -4.17
N GLU A 236 8.17 10.24 -4.86
CA GLU A 236 8.91 11.22 -5.63
C GLU A 236 8.05 11.85 -6.74
N ASN A 237 8.02 13.18 -6.79
CA ASN A 237 7.34 13.97 -7.82
C ASN A 237 5.87 13.54 -8.06
N ILE A 238 5.15 13.14 -7.00
CA ILE A 238 3.83 12.51 -7.11
C ILE A 238 2.82 13.37 -7.89
N VAL A 239 2.78 14.68 -7.66
CA VAL A 239 1.86 15.60 -8.36
C VAL A 239 2.14 15.60 -9.87
N LYS A 240 3.41 15.74 -10.27
CA LYS A 240 3.78 15.73 -11.70
C LYS A 240 3.41 14.39 -12.36
N ARG A 241 3.68 13.29 -11.68
CA ARG A 241 3.41 11.93 -12.22
C ARG A 241 1.91 11.67 -12.35
N LEU A 242 1.11 12.07 -11.36
CA LEU A 242 -0.35 11.94 -11.41
C LEU A 242 -0.96 12.84 -12.50
N ASN A 243 -0.50 14.08 -12.64
CA ASN A 243 -0.99 14.97 -13.69
C ASN A 243 -0.64 14.46 -15.09
N GLN A 244 0.52 13.79 -15.25
CA GLN A 244 0.85 13.11 -16.52
C GLN A 244 -0.08 11.94 -16.85
N LEU A 245 -0.75 11.37 -15.84
CA LEU A 245 -1.75 10.31 -15.99
C LEU A 245 -3.18 10.86 -16.12
N GLY A 246 -3.35 12.19 -16.11
CA GLY A 246 -4.65 12.84 -16.31
C GLY A 246 -5.32 13.32 -15.02
N ALA A 247 -4.64 13.33 -13.88
CA ALA A 247 -5.14 13.99 -12.68
C ALA A 247 -5.02 15.52 -12.81
N GLU A 248 -5.84 16.25 -12.04
CA GLU A 248 -5.81 17.71 -11.94
C GLU A 248 -5.42 18.11 -10.52
N ILE A 249 -4.11 18.20 -10.26
CA ILE A 249 -3.56 18.51 -8.94
C ILE A 249 -2.70 19.78 -9.05
N GLU A 250 -2.96 20.74 -8.18
CA GLU A 250 -2.16 21.96 -8.04
C GLU A 250 -1.56 22.04 -6.63
N ARG A 251 -0.37 22.63 -6.53
CA ARG A 251 0.25 23.01 -5.25
C ARG A 251 0.06 24.50 -5.04
N ILE A 252 -0.52 24.85 -3.92
CA ILE A 252 -0.81 26.22 -3.49
C ILE A 252 0.02 26.60 -2.26
#